data_d55cb61eb78d605d6d1a679e29b6ab14
#
_entry.id   d55cb61eb78d605d6d1a679e29b6ab14
#
_cell.length_a   1.000
_cell.length_b   1.000
_cell.length_c   1.000
_cell.angle_alpha   90.00
_cell.angle_beta   90.00
_cell.angle_gamma   90.00
#
_symmetry.space_group_name_H-M   'P 1'
#
loop_
_entity.id
_entity.type
_entity.pdbx_description
1 polymer ?
#
loop_
_entity_poly.entity_id
_entity_poly.type
_entity_poly.pdbx_seq_one_letter_code
_entity_poly.pdbx_strand_id
1 'polypeptide(L)'
;MNQTFVKSVTEQLPQLGLLQDEPMKKHTTFRIGGPADYYAEPDMSQISKLIEVAKACDMPVTVIGNGSNLLVGDKGIRGLVIGIGKGLSEIEVTEAVAQQSTAQDFTAQDNGHIITAGAGAILAAVAAKAAEASLSGLEFASGIPGSVGGAVVMNAGAYGGEIKDVLIDATVLTAEGEIKTVTRDELDLSYRHSIVPEKGYIVLSARFRLTPKPKDEIKSYMAELRTKRVEKQPLEYPSAGSTFKRPEGYFAGKLIMDAGLRGYSVGDAQVSQKHCGFVVNKGEATAADVLTLIKDVQETVLKQFGVKLEPEVKMIGEF
;
A
#
# COMPACT_ATOMS: atom_id res chain seq x y z
N MET A 1 -12.42 19.49 17.93
CA MET A 1 -11.65 18.39 18.55
C MET A 1 -12.54 17.63 19.54
N ASN A 2 -12.52 16.30 19.51
CA ASN A 2 -13.34 15.46 20.41
C ASN A 2 -12.54 15.17 21.71
N GLN A 3 -12.81 15.97 22.76
CA GLN A 3 -12.12 15.85 24.05
C GLN A 3 -12.39 14.51 24.75
N THR A 4 -13.56 13.92 24.55
CA THR A 4 -13.90 12.60 25.11
C THR A 4 -13.00 11.52 24.51
N PHE A 5 -12.78 11.54 23.21
CA PHE A 5 -11.87 10.62 22.51
C PHE A 5 -10.43 10.74 23.04
N VAL A 6 -9.90 11.97 23.08
CA VAL A 6 -8.54 12.23 23.59
C VAL A 6 -8.36 11.70 25.02
N LYS A 7 -9.32 12.02 25.91
CA LYS A 7 -9.31 11.53 27.29
C LYS A 7 -9.34 10.00 27.35
N SER A 8 -10.24 9.36 26.62
CA SER A 8 -10.36 7.89 26.58
C SER A 8 -9.09 7.21 26.09
N VAL A 9 -8.44 7.75 25.05
CA VAL A 9 -7.16 7.23 24.56
C VAL A 9 -6.07 7.40 25.60
N THR A 10 -5.96 8.56 26.24
CA THR A 10 -4.94 8.82 27.28
C THR A 10 -5.07 7.88 28.48
N GLU A 11 -6.32 7.61 28.90
CA GLU A 11 -6.60 6.74 30.06
C GLU A 11 -6.40 5.26 29.74
N GLN A 12 -6.83 4.79 28.56
CA GLN A 12 -6.86 3.38 28.21
C GLN A 12 -5.64 2.90 27.43
N LEU A 13 -4.92 3.81 26.77
CA LEU A 13 -3.73 3.55 25.95
C LEU A 13 -2.62 4.58 26.26
N PRO A 14 -2.15 4.69 27.51
CA PRO A 14 -1.24 5.74 27.94
C PRO A 14 0.13 5.73 27.23
N GLN A 15 0.50 4.62 26.59
CA GLN A 15 1.75 4.50 25.83
C GLN A 15 1.58 4.83 24.34
N LEU A 16 0.34 5.02 23.86
CA LEU A 16 0.08 5.36 22.48
C LEU A 16 0.33 6.84 22.21
N GLY A 17 1.22 7.15 21.29
CA GLY A 17 1.41 8.51 20.79
C GLY A 17 0.22 8.95 19.92
N LEU A 18 -0.68 9.78 20.49
CA LEU A 18 -1.78 10.38 19.72
C LEU A 18 -1.38 11.79 19.30
N LEU A 19 -1.20 11.99 17.99
CA LEU A 19 -0.94 13.29 17.38
C LEU A 19 -2.25 13.97 16.99
N GLN A 20 -2.30 15.30 17.09
CA GLN A 20 -3.44 16.12 16.67
C GLN A 20 -3.00 17.05 15.55
N ASP A 21 -3.89 17.35 14.62
CA ASP A 21 -3.62 18.20 13.44
C ASP A 21 -2.37 17.75 12.66
N GLU A 22 -2.15 16.42 12.56
CA GLU A 22 -0.93 15.87 11.96
C GLU A 22 -0.95 15.99 10.44
N PRO A 23 0.01 16.70 9.84
CA PRO A 23 0.08 16.89 8.39
C PRO A 23 0.29 15.58 7.63
N MET A 24 -0.72 15.15 6.86
CA MET A 24 -0.67 13.88 6.14
C MET A 24 0.38 13.84 5.02
N LYS A 25 0.87 14.98 4.55
CA LYS A 25 2.02 15.04 3.62
C LYS A 25 3.29 14.37 4.16
N LYS A 26 3.42 14.18 5.48
CA LYS A 26 4.51 13.43 6.11
C LYS A 26 4.33 11.91 6.01
N HIS A 27 3.10 11.45 5.78
CA HIS A 27 2.68 10.05 5.78
C HIS A 27 2.29 9.54 4.39
N THR A 28 2.63 10.29 3.34
CA THR A 28 2.44 9.90 1.94
C THR A 28 3.73 10.03 1.14
N THR A 29 3.98 9.11 0.22
CA THR A 29 5.13 9.23 -0.70
C THR A 29 4.96 10.34 -1.72
N PHE A 30 3.73 10.81 -1.94
CA PHE A 30 3.42 11.96 -2.78
C PHE A 30 3.78 13.28 -2.12
N ARG A 31 3.92 13.29 -0.77
CA ARG A 31 4.17 14.47 0.06
C ARG A 31 3.10 15.55 -0.12
N ILE A 32 1.85 15.11 -0.30
CA ILE A 32 0.65 15.95 -0.43
C ILE A 32 -0.35 15.50 0.62
N GLY A 33 -1.07 16.44 1.23
CA GLY A 33 -2.18 16.19 2.14
C GLY A 33 -2.23 17.17 3.30
N GLY A 34 -3.45 17.64 3.58
CA GLY A 34 -3.79 18.45 4.74
C GLY A 34 -3.72 17.66 6.05
N PRO A 35 -4.12 18.25 7.19
CA PRO A 35 -3.98 17.63 8.49
C PRO A 35 -5.04 16.54 8.74
N ALA A 36 -4.66 15.47 9.43
CA ALA A 36 -5.59 14.57 10.09
C ALA A 36 -6.00 15.16 11.45
N ASP A 37 -7.29 15.06 11.84
CA ASP A 37 -7.71 15.52 13.16
C ASP A 37 -6.92 14.81 14.26
N TYR A 38 -6.76 13.49 14.10
CA TYR A 38 -5.95 12.63 14.98
C TYR A 38 -5.15 11.62 14.15
N TYR A 39 -3.91 11.34 14.59
CA TYR A 39 -3.06 10.32 13.99
C TYR A 39 -2.39 9.48 15.08
N ALA A 40 -2.34 8.16 14.90
CA ALA A 40 -1.64 7.26 15.80
C ALA A 40 -1.06 6.06 15.05
N GLU A 41 0.07 5.52 15.55
CA GLU A 41 0.69 4.28 15.08
C GLU A 41 0.67 3.23 16.22
N PRO A 42 -0.43 2.46 16.34
CA PRO A 42 -0.51 1.43 17.38
C PRO A 42 0.38 0.23 17.05
N ASP A 43 0.79 -0.47 18.11
CA ASP A 43 1.33 -1.81 18.01
C ASP A 43 0.20 -2.88 18.08
N MET A 44 0.60 -4.17 18.00
CA MET A 44 -0.33 -5.30 18.00
C MET A 44 -1.18 -5.37 19.28
N SER A 45 -0.66 -4.93 20.43
CA SER A 45 -1.39 -4.93 21.69
C SER A 45 -2.39 -3.79 21.83
N GLN A 46 -2.19 -2.72 21.06
CA GLN A 46 -2.95 -1.47 21.17
C GLN A 46 -4.06 -1.35 20.12
N ILE A 47 -3.89 -1.94 18.94
CA ILE A 47 -4.75 -1.66 17.78
C ILE A 47 -6.22 -2.00 18.01
N SER A 48 -6.52 -3.17 18.58
CA SER A 48 -7.91 -3.57 18.86
C SER A 48 -8.57 -2.63 19.87
N LYS A 49 -7.83 -2.23 20.90
CA LYS A 49 -8.34 -1.30 21.92
C LYS A 49 -8.54 0.10 21.36
N LEU A 50 -7.65 0.56 20.49
CA LEU A 50 -7.79 1.86 19.82
C LEU A 50 -9.05 1.92 18.94
N ILE A 51 -9.33 0.85 18.19
CA ILE A 51 -10.56 0.74 17.38
C ILE A 51 -11.81 0.73 18.27
N GLU A 52 -11.78 -0.02 19.40
CA GLU A 52 -12.88 -0.02 20.37
C GLU A 52 -13.16 1.38 20.91
N VAL A 53 -12.12 2.11 21.33
CA VAL A 53 -12.24 3.49 21.85
C VAL A 53 -12.75 4.44 20.76
N ALA A 54 -12.24 4.32 19.53
CA ALA A 54 -12.72 5.14 18.42
C ALA A 54 -14.22 4.90 18.15
N LYS A 55 -14.65 3.63 18.13
CA LYS A 55 -16.04 3.24 17.94
C LYS A 55 -16.95 3.75 19.06
N ALA A 56 -16.52 3.65 20.33
CA ALA A 56 -17.27 4.15 21.49
C ALA A 56 -17.44 5.68 21.49
N CYS A 57 -16.59 6.40 20.77
CA CYS A 57 -16.64 7.86 20.61
C CYS A 57 -17.23 8.31 19.26
N ASP A 58 -17.85 7.42 18.48
CA ASP A 58 -18.32 7.66 17.12
C ASP A 58 -17.26 8.32 16.20
N MET A 59 -15.99 7.96 16.41
CA MET A 59 -14.86 8.53 15.70
C MET A 59 -14.68 7.81 14.37
N PRO A 60 -14.77 8.51 13.22
CA PRO A 60 -14.41 7.92 11.93
C PRO A 60 -12.95 7.45 11.94
N VAL A 61 -12.69 6.28 11.37
CA VAL A 61 -11.34 5.70 11.30
C VAL A 61 -10.93 5.52 9.85
N THR A 62 -9.74 6.02 9.53
CA THR A 62 -9.05 5.78 8.25
C THR A 62 -7.76 5.03 8.54
N VAL A 63 -7.54 3.87 7.90
CA VAL A 63 -6.32 3.09 8.07
C VAL A 63 -5.43 3.27 6.85
N ILE A 64 -4.15 3.57 7.09
CA ILE A 64 -3.15 3.71 6.03
C ILE A 64 -1.93 2.85 6.32
N GLY A 65 -1.27 2.39 5.27
CA GLY A 65 0.08 1.82 5.36
C GLY A 65 1.13 2.89 5.08
N ASN A 66 2.12 2.58 4.25
CA ASN A 66 3.21 3.51 3.88
C ASN A 66 2.78 4.70 2.98
N GLY A 67 1.51 4.91 2.72
CA GLY A 67 1.00 6.04 1.94
C GLY A 67 1.47 6.10 0.49
N SER A 68 1.94 5.00 -0.07
CA SER A 68 2.59 4.97 -1.40
C SER A 68 1.64 4.95 -2.60
N ASN A 69 0.34 4.85 -2.34
CA ASN A 69 -0.71 4.90 -3.36
C ASN A 69 -1.86 5.85 -2.95
N LEU A 70 -1.55 6.91 -2.19
CA LEU A 70 -2.55 7.81 -1.64
C LEU A 70 -2.36 9.25 -2.16
N LEU A 71 -3.48 9.89 -2.46
CA LEU A 71 -3.62 11.33 -2.56
C LEU A 71 -4.56 11.77 -1.44
N VAL A 72 -4.05 12.54 -0.48
CA VAL A 72 -4.85 13.08 0.63
C VAL A 72 -5.29 14.49 0.30
N GLY A 73 -6.57 14.80 0.48
CA GLY A 73 -7.15 16.11 0.21
C GLY A 73 -6.51 17.24 1.01
N ASP A 74 -6.54 18.46 0.47
CA ASP A 74 -5.90 19.64 1.06
C ASP A 74 -6.50 20.04 2.41
N LYS A 75 -7.80 19.76 2.62
CA LYS A 75 -8.46 19.99 3.93
C LYS A 75 -8.18 18.88 4.94
N GLY A 76 -7.51 17.78 4.52
CA GLY A 76 -7.08 16.70 5.39
C GLY A 76 -8.14 15.62 5.64
N ILE A 77 -8.00 14.89 6.73
CA ILE A 77 -8.84 13.73 7.07
C ILE A 77 -9.53 13.98 8.42
N ARG A 78 -10.87 13.88 8.42
CA ARG A 78 -11.65 13.99 9.66
C ARG A 78 -11.61 12.68 10.42
N GLY A 79 -11.52 12.77 11.75
CA GLY A 79 -11.46 11.62 12.64
C GLY A 79 -10.04 11.11 12.90
N LEU A 80 -9.93 9.82 13.17
CA LEU A 80 -8.67 9.14 13.50
C LEU A 80 -8.05 8.51 12.26
N VAL A 81 -6.81 8.85 11.96
CA VAL A 81 -5.97 8.10 11.03
C VAL A 81 -5.07 7.13 11.81
N ILE A 82 -5.13 5.86 11.46
CA ILE A 82 -4.26 4.81 11.99
C ILE A 82 -3.20 4.48 10.96
N GLY A 83 -1.94 4.81 11.26
CA GLY A 83 -0.77 4.39 10.49
C GLY A 83 -0.36 2.97 10.91
N ILE A 84 -0.36 2.03 9.97
CA ILE A 84 0.20 0.69 10.19
C ILE A 84 1.69 0.75 9.89
N GLY A 85 2.50 0.93 10.95
CA GLY A 85 3.92 1.20 10.88
C GLY A 85 4.77 0.24 11.69
N LYS A 86 5.78 0.78 12.38
CA LYS A 86 6.82 0.01 13.08
C LYS A 86 6.29 -0.97 14.14
N GLY A 87 5.19 -0.64 14.83
CA GLY A 87 4.58 -1.50 15.85
C GLY A 87 4.02 -2.83 15.30
N LEU A 88 3.91 -2.97 13.97
CA LEU A 88 3.42 -4.15 13.26
C LEU A 88 4.38 -4.54 12.12
N SER A 89 5.70 -4.45 12.32
CA SER A 89 6.68 -4.63 11.24
C SER A 89 7.63 -5.83 11.40
N GLU A 90 7.35 -6.75 12.29
CA GLU A 90 8.15 -7.95 12.50
C GLU A 90 8.18 -8.83 11.23
N ILE A 91 9.34 -9.46 10.97
CA ILE A 91 9.54 -10.37 9.83
C ILE A 91 10.22 -11.62 10.35
N GLU A 92 9.51 -12.75 10.25
CA GLU A 92 9.98 -14.06 10.68
C GLU A 92 10.08 -15.01 9.48
N VAL A 93 11.11 -15.84 9.47
CA VAL A 93 11.31 -16.90 8.47
C VAL A 93 11.23 -18.23 9.20
N THR A 94 10.29 -19.08 8.80
CA THR A 94 10.11 -20.42 9.37
C THR A 94 10.17 -21.48 8.29
N GLU A 95 10.74 -22.64 8.62
CA GLU A 95 10.60 -23.81 7.76
C GLU A 95 9.15 -24.31 7.81
N ALA A 96 8.59 -24.67 6.66
CA ALA A 96 7.25 -25.25 6.61
C ALA A 96 7.27 -26.64 7.27
N VAL A 97 6.78 -26.72 8.49
CA VAL A 97 6.54 -28.01 9.14
C VAL A 97 5.20 -28.54 8.60
N ALA A 98 5.20 -29.77 8.07
CA ALA A 98 4.07 -30.43 7.39
C ALA A 98 2.76 -30.54 8.22
N GLN A 99 2.70 -30.02 9.43
CA GLN A 99 1.60 -30.26 10.39
C GLN A 99 0.69 -29.06 10.72
N GLN A 100 0.86 -27.87 10.09
CA GLN A 100 0.08 -26.68 10.54
C GLN A 100 -0.78 -26.00 9.45
N SER A 101 -1.06 -26.64 8.32
CA SER A 101 -1.96 -26.00 7.36
C SER A 101 -3.28 -26.75 7.26
N THR A 102 -4.36 -26.05 7.60
CA THR A 102 -5.76 -26.47 7.37
C THR A 102 -6.21 -26.25 5.91
N ALA A 103 -5.35 -25.78 5.02
CA ALA A 103 -5.64 -25.60 3.60
C ALA A 103 -5.41 -26.90 2.83
N GLN A 104 -6.43 -27.34 2.11
CA GLN A 104 -6.51 -28.63 1.39
C GLN A 104 -5.53 -28.83 0.21
N ASP A 105 -4.68 -27.83 -0.12
CA ASP A 105 -3.77 -27.85 -1.28
C ASP A 105 -2.31 -28.22 -0.93
N PHE A 106 -2.05 -28.82 0.23
CA PHE A 106 -0.71 -29.20 0.65
C PHE A 106 -0.42 -30.66 0.36
N THR A 107 0.34 -30.95 -0.69
CA THR A 107 0.99 -32.25 -0.81
C THR A 107 2.24 -32.26 0.07
N ALA A 108 2.49 -33.39 0.76
CA ALA A 108 3.62 -33.59 1.67
C ALA A 108 5.05 -33.47 1.00
N GLN A 109 5.11 -33.05 -0.25
CA GLN A 109 6.34 -32.87 -1.04
C GLN A 109 6.76 -31.41 -1.22
N ASP A 110 5.97 -30.41 -0.76
CA ASP A 110 6.35 -29.00 -0.84
C ASP A 110 7.25 -28.62 0.34
N ASN A 111 8.56 -28.72 0.15
CA ASN A 111 9.60 -28.17 1.04
C ASN A 111 9.61 -26.62 1.00
N GLY A 112 8.44 -25.98 1.06
CA GLY A 112 8.30 -24.53 1.04
C GLY A 112 8.69 -23.92 2.38
N HIS A 113 9.35 -22.76 2.35
CA HIS A 113 9.59 -21.94 3.54
C HIS A 113 8.50 -20.87 3.64
N ILE A 114 8.14 -20.52 4.86
CA ILE A 114 7.13 -19.50 5.13
C ILE A 114 7.85 -18.26 5.67
N ILE A 115 7.52 -17.10 5.09
CA ILE A 115 7.79 -15.81 5.70
C ILE A 115 6.49 -15.25 6.25
N THR A 116 6.49 -14.97 7.55
CA THR A 116 5.44 -14.19 8.20
C THR A 116 5.93 -12.76 8.35
N ALA A 117 5.14 -11.79 7.86
CA ALA A 117 5.48 -10.39 7.95
C ALA A 117 4.30 -9.57 8.49
N GLY A 118 4.57 -8.73 9.47
CA GLY A 118 3.62 -7.76 9.99
C GLY A 118 3.19 -6.76 8.92
N ALA A 119 1.96 -6.30 8.98
CA ALA A 119 1.36 -5.44 7.96
C ALA A 119 2.10 -4.10 7.75
N GLY A 120 2.80 -3.60 8.77
CA GLY A 120 3.63 -2.40 8.72
C GLY A 120 5.04 -2.64 8.15
N ALA A 121 5.46 -3.89 7.94
CA ALA A 121 6.76 -4.18 7.36
C ALA A 121 6.84 -3.62 5.93
N ILE A 122 7.95 -2.96 5.61
CA ILE A 122 8.20 -2.45 4.25
C ILE A 122 8.42 -3.64 3.32
N LEU A 123 7.68 -3.70 2.23
CA LEU A 123 7.66 -4.84 1.33
C LEU A 123 9.06 -5.17 0.76
N ALA A 124 9.86 -4.15 0.45
CA ALA A 124 11.24 -4.31 0.03
C ALA A 124 12.13 -4.95 1.12
N ALA A 125 11.87 -4.68 2.40
CA ALA A 125 12.60 -5.30 3.51
C ALA A 125 12.24 -6.79 3.65
N VAL A 126 10.97 -7.15 3.43
CA VAL A 126 10.54 -8.56 3.40
C VAL A 126 11.22 -9.31 2.24
N ALA A 127 11.25 -8.71 1.04
CA ALA A 127 11.95 -9.28 -0.11
C ALA A 127 13.46 -9.44 0.14
N ALA A 128 14.10 -8.47 0.79
CA ALA A 128 15.51 -8.56 1.17
C ALA A 128 15.75 -9.68 2.20
N LYS A 129 14.89 -9.82 3.20
CA LYS A 129 14.95 -10.90 4.21
C LYS A 129 14.79 -12.28 3.56
N ALA A 130 13.86 -12.41 2.58
CA ALA A 130 13.70 -13.62 1.78
C ALA A 130 14.99 -13.98 1.03
N ALA A 131 15.58 -13.01 0.32
CA ALA A 131 16.83 -13.23 -0.40
C ALA A 131 17.99 -13.62 0.52
N GLU A 132 18.10 -13.01 1.72
CA GLU A 132 19.11 -13.41 2.72
C GLU A 132 18.93 -14.86 3.20
N ALA A 133 17.69 -15.34 3.26
CA ALA A 133 17.33 -16.71 3.60
C ALA A 133 17.39 -17.68 2.39
N SER A 134 17.87 -17.25 1.22
CA SER A 134 17.89 -18.05 -0.02
C SER A 134 16.50 -18.50 -0.49
N LEU A 135 15.48 -17.60 -0.34
CA LEU A 135 14.09 -17.85 -0.69
C LEU A 135 13.63 -16.92 -1.83
N SER A 136 13.16 -17.54 -2.90
CA SER A 136 12.67 -16.90 -4.13
C SER A 136 11.14 -16.78 -4.12
N GLY A 137 10.60 -15.77 -4.77
CA GLY A 137 9.18 -15.51 -4.97
C GLY A 137 8.77 -14.06 -4.66
N LEU A 138 9.60 -13.29 -3.92
CA LEU A 138 9.33 -11.90 -3.59
C LEU A 138 10.23 -10.89 -4.31
N GLU A 139 11.01 -11.31 -5.31
CA GLU A 139 11.93 -10.42 -6.04
C GLU A 139 11.19 -9.24 -6.69
N PHE A 140 10.00 -9.47 -7.24
CA PHE A 140 9.16 -8.43 -7.84
C PHE A 140 8.80 -7.31 -6.86
N ALA A 141 8.72 -7.65 -5.57
CA ALA A 141 8.33 -6.76 -4.49
C ALA A 141 9.46 -5.84 -4.01
N SER A 142 10.72 -6.17 -4.33
CA SER A 142 11.92 -5.47 -3.82
C SER A 142 11.98 -3.97 -4.13
N GLY A 143 11.26 -3.53 -5.16
CA GLY A 143 11.20 -2.12 -5.54
C GLY A 143 9.87 -1.44 -5.20
N ILE A 144 8.87 -2.13 -4.66
CA ILE A 144 7.57 -1.53 -4.34
C ILE A 144 7.67 -0.76 -3.00
N PRO A 145 7.35 0.54 -2.97
CA PRO A 145 7.54 1.38 -1.77
C PRO A 145 6.39 1.24 -0.75
N GLY A 146 5.62 0.15 -0.79
CA GLY A 146 4.47 -0.11 0.08
C GLY A 146 4.83 -0.91 1.33
N SER A 147 3.90 -0.97 2.28
CA SER A 147 3.91 -1.93 3.38
C SER A 147 3.20 -3.22 2.99
N VAL A 148 3.44 -4.30 3.73
CA VAL A 148 2.80 -5.61 3.55
C VAL A 148 1.27 -5.49 3.56
N GLY A 149 0.69 -4.80 4.55
CA GLY A 149 -0.75 -4.62 4.63
C GLY A 149 -1.32 -3.92 3.40
N GLY A 150 -0.70 -2.80 2.97
CA GLY A 150 -1.08 -2.11 1.73
C GLY A 150 -0.92 -2.97 0.49
N ALA A 151 0.11 -3.84 0.46
CA ALA A 151 0.34 -4.77 -0.64
C ALA A 151 -0.73 -5.85 -0.73
N VAL A 152 -1.20 -6.40 0.39
CA VAL A 152 -2.34 -7.35 0.44
C VAL A 152 -3.62 -6.66 -0.02
N VAL A 153 -3.92 -5.45 0.51
CA VAL A 153 -5.11 -4.66 0.14
C VAL A 153 -5.20 -4.44 -1.38
N MET A 154 -4.08 -4.17 -2.01
CA MET A 154 -4.01 -3.82 -3.45
C MET A 154 -3.65 -5.00 -4.34
N ASN A 155 -3.43 -6.20 -3.81
CA ASN A 155 -2.77 -7.27 -4.54
C ASN A 155 -1.58 -6.70 -5.34
N ALA A 156 -0.65 -6.05 -4.64
CA ALA A 156 0.43 -5.28 -5.25
C ALA A 156 1.28 -6.17 -6.16
N GLY A 157 1.62 -5.67 -7.33
CA GLY A 157 2.43 -6.42 -8.29
C GLY A 157 3.29 -5.52 -9.17
N ALA A 158 4.39 -6.09 -9.65
CA ALA A 158 5.32 -5.46 -10.58
C ALA A 158 6.08 -6.55 -11.37
N TYR A 159 6.49 -6.24 -12.59
CA TYR A 159 7.34 -7.11 -13.41
C TYR A 159 6.83 -8.55 -13.59
N GLY A 160 5.51 -8.74 -13.61
CA GLY A 160 4.87 -10.03 -13.84
C GLY A 160 4.60 -10.87 -12.59
N GLY A 161 5.05 -10.44 -11.39
CA GLY A 161 4.69 -11.04 -10.12
C GLY A 161 3.70 -10.18 -9.34
N GLU A 162 2.88 -10.78 -8.51
CA GLU A 162 1.92 -10.12 -7.62
C GLU A 162 1.75 -10.87 -6.29
N ILE A 163 1.20 -10.20 -5.28
CA ILE A 163 1.06 -10.76 -3.93
C ILE A 163 0.33 -12.10 -3.93
N LYS A 164 -0.75 -12.25 -4.70
CA LYS A 164 -1.53 -13.50 -4.76
C LYS A 164 -0.71 -14.72 -5.17
N ASP A 165 0.41 -14.52 -5.91
CA ASP A 165 1.23 -15.64 -6.41
C ASP A 165 1.98 -16.36 -5.28
N VAL A 166 2.23 -15.66 -4.17
CA VAL A 166 3.03 -16.15 -3.04
C VAL A 166 2.28 -16.13 -1.70
N LEU A 167 1.14 -15.44 -1.61
CA LEU A 167 0.36 -15.31 -0.38
C LEU A 167 -0.29 -16.64 0.00
N ILE A 168 -0.18 -17.03 1.26
CA ILE A 168 -0.94 -18.14 1.86
C ILE A 168 -2.24 -17.60 2.45
N ASP A 169 -2.11 -16.63 3.35
CA ASP A 169 -3.20 -15.99 4.09
C ASP A 169 -2.76 -14.67 4.71
N ALA A 170 -3.73 -13.97 5.30
CA ALA A 170 -3.50 -12.80 6.12
C ALA A 170 -4.25 -12.90 7.45
N THR A 171 -3.63 -12.45 8.53
CA THR A 171 -4.33 -12.19 9.79
C THR A 171 -4.92 -10.80 9.73
N VAL A 172 -6.21 -10.68 10.02
CA VAL A 172 -6.95 -9.42 9.97
C VAL A 172 -7.68 -9.14 11.27
N LEU A 173 -7.86 -7.87 11.58
CA LEU A 173 -8.84 -7.39 12.55
C LEU A 173 -10.11 -7.03 11.79
N THR A 174 -11.25 -7.61 12.18
CA THR A 174 -12.55 -7.37 11.53
C THR A 174 -13.19 -6.08 12.05
N ALA A 175 -14.24 -5.63 11.37
CA ALA A 175 -15.04 -4.48 11.80
C ALA A 175 -15.71 -4.71 13.18
N GLU A 176 -15.95 -5.96 13.56
CA GLU A 176 -16.50 -6.36 14.87
C GLU A 176 -15.44 -6.38 15.99
N GLY A 177 -14.16 -6.30 15.64
CA GLY A 177 -13.04 -6.32 16.58
C GLY A 177 -12.44 -7.72 16.79
N GLU A 178 -12.80 -8.70 15.96
CA GLU A 178 -12.24 -10.05 16.01
C GLU A 178 -10.95 -10.15 15.20
N ILE A 179 -9.97 -10.88 15.73
CA ILE A 179 -8.76 -11.23 14.99
C ILE A 179 -8.97 -12.62 14.38
N LYS A 180 -8.86 -12.71 13.05
CA LYS A 180 -8.99 -13.98 12.34
C LYS A 180 -8.00 -14.09 11.18
N THR A 181 -7.74 -15.32 10.75
CA THR A 181 -6.99 -15.61 9.54
C THR A 181 -7.97 -15.73 8.36
N VAL A 182 -7.62 -15.08 7.25
CA VAL A 182 -8.37 -15.09 5.98
C VAL A 182 -7.43 -15.65 4.92
N THR A 183 -7.85 -16.73 4.27
CA THR A 183 -7.06 -17.41 3.24
C THR A 183 -6.90 -16.55 1.98
N ARG A 184 -5.92 -16.88 1.14
CA ARG A 184 -5.74 -16.24 -0.17
C ARG A 184 -7.03 -16.22 -1.01
N ASP A 185 -7.76 -17.33 -1.03
CA ASP A 185 -8.97 -17.46 -1.85
C ASP A 185 -10.12 -16.61 -1.27
N GLU A 186 -10.27 -16.56 0.06
CA GLU A 186 -11.24 -15.68 0.73
C GLU A 186 -10.90 -14.19 0.58
N LEU A 187 -9.64 -13.84 0.32
CA LEU A 187 -9.23 -12.46 0.08
C LEU A 187 -9.65 -11.92 -1.30
N ASP A 188 -10.11 -12.77 -2.21
CA ASP A 188 -10.58 -12.42 -3.56
C ASP A 188 -9.62 -11.49 -4.31
N LEU A 189 -8.34 -11.91 -4.38
CA LEU A 189 -7.26 -11.10 -4.93
C LEU A 189 -7.33 -11.06 -6.46
N SER A 190 -7.47 -9.86 -7.01
CA SER A 190 -7.40 -9.60 -8.45
C SER A 190 -6.64 -8.32 -8.75
N TYR A 191 -6.62 -7.84 -9.98
CA TYR A 191 -5.86 -6.65 -10.36
C TYR A 191 -6.23 -5.41 -9.53
N ARG A 192 -5.36 -4.99 -8.64
CA ARG A 192 -5.53 -3.85 -7.72
C ARG A 192 -6.76 -3.97 -6.82
N HIS A 193 -7.09 -5.20 -6.44
CA HIS A 193 -8.28 -5.53 -5.64
C HIS A 193 -8.01 -6.59 -4.59
N SER A 194 -8.71 -6.47 -3.46
CA SER A 194 -8.97 -7.49 -2.44
C SER A 194 -10.28 -7.18 -1.74
N ILE A 195 -10.86 -8.18 -1.05
CA ILE A 195 -12.07 -8.03 -0.24
C ILE A 195 -11.85 -7.15 1.01
N VAL A 196 -10.59 -6.87 1.40
CA VAL A 196 -10.22 -6.20 2.65
C VAL A 196 -10.95 -4.88 2.87
N PRO A 197 -10.98 -3.92 1.90
CA PRO A 197 -11.69 -2.66 2.08
C PRO A 197 -13.22 -2.84 2.17
N GLU A 198 -13.78 -3.78 1.42
CA GLU A 198 -15.24 -4.02 1.36
C GLU A 198 -15.77 -4.59 2.68
N LYS A 199 -14.96 -5.41 3.35
CA LYS A 199 -15.28 -6.00 4.65
C LYS A 199 -14.87 -5.12 5.83
N GLY A 200 -14.25 -3.97 5.59
CA GLY A 200 -13.72 -3.12 6.65
C GLY A 200 -12.63 -3.80 7.49
N TYR A 201 -11.88 -4.74 6.90
CA TYR A 201 -10.80 -5.43 7.58
C TYR A 201 -9.55 -4.57 7.67
N ILE A 202 -8.77 -4.78 8.74
CA ILE A 202 -7.43 -4.21 8.90
C ILE A 202 -6.44 -5.36 8.87
N VAL A 203 -5.54 -5.39 7.89
CA VAL A 203 -4.49 -6.42 7.82
C VAL A 203 -3.49 -6.17 8.96
N LEU A 204 -3.20 -7.22 9.74
CA LEU A 204 -2.24 -7.19 10.85
C LEU A 204 -0.93 -7.88 10.47
N SER A 205 -1.00 -8.99 9.72
CA SER A 205 0.16 -9.71 9.19
C SER A 205 -0.23 -10.51 7.95
N ALA A 206 0.76 -10.99 7.21
CA ALA A 206 0.56 -11.89 6.09
C ALA A 206 1.62 -12.99 6.07
N ARG A 207 1.26 -14.19 5.58
CA ARG A 207 2.16 -15.31 5.38
C ARG A 207 2.38 -15.57 3.90
N PHE A 208 3.65 -15.70 3.53
CA PHE A 208 4.07 -15.94 2.16
C PHE A 208 4.78 -17.28 2.05
N ARG A 209 4.46 -18.06 1.02
CA ARG A 209 5.18 -19.29 0.67
C ARG A 209 6.21 -18.97 -0.37
N LEU A 210 7.46 -19.33 -0.08
CA LEU A 210 8.59 -19.09 -0.94
C LEU A 210 9.36 -20.40 -1.20
N THR A 211 10.10 -20.43 -2.29
CA THR A 211 10.86 -21.62 -2.71
C THR A 211 12.36 -21.40 -2.54
N PRO A 212 13.12 -22.41 -2.08
CA PRO A 212 14.57 -22.32 -2.01
C PRO A 212 15.19 -22.07 -3.39
N LYS A 213 16.14 -21.13 -3.45
CA LYS A 213 16.92 -20.80 -4.64
C LYS A 213 18.27 -20.24 -4.24
N PRO A 214 19.36 -20.43 -5.05
CA PRO A 214 20.64 -19.82 -4.75
C PRO A 214 20.55 -18.31 -4.54
N LYS A 215 21.08 -17.84 -3.42
CA LYS A 215 21.00 -16.43 -2.98
C LYS A 215 21.52 -15.45 -4.04
N ASP A 216 22.61 -15.83 -4.73
CA ASP A 216 23.21 -14.96 -5.74
C ASP A 216 22.30 -14.79 -6.97
N GLU A 217 21.54 -15.83 -7.35
CA GLU A 217 20.55 -15.73 -8.42
C GLU A 217 19.41 -14.81 -8.05
N ILE A 218 18.88 -14.92 -6.81
CA ILE A 218 17.83 -14.04 -6.29
C ILE A 218 18.31 -12.59 -6.30
N LYS A 219 19.49 -12.32 -5.74
CA LYS A 219 20.07 -10.97 -5.67
C LYS A 219 20.37 -10.39 -7.05
N SER A 220 20.86 -11.21 -7.98
CA SER A 220 21.10 -10.79 -9.36
C SER A 220 19.80 -10.36 -10.03
N TYR A 221 18.73 -11.14 -9.88
CA TYR A 221 17.42 -10.78 -10.44
C TYR A 221 16.81 -9.52 -9.78
N MET A 222 16.91 -9.38 -8.46
CA MET A 222 16.49 -8.15 -7.78
C MET A 222 17.27 -6.92 -8.28
N ALA A 223 18.58 -7.06 -8.53
CA ALA A 223 19.41 -5.98 -9.09
C ALA A 223 18.96 -5.60 -10.51
N GLU A 224 18.66 -6.59 -11.36
CA GLU A 224 18.10 -6.37 -12.69
C GLU A 224 16.77 -5.57 -12.62
N LEU A 225 15.84 -5.99 -11.75
CA LEU A 225 14.57 -5.32 -11.55
C LEU A 225 14.77 -3.88 -11.06
N ARG A 226 15.71 -3.66 -10.15
CA ARG A 226 16.08 -2.32 -9.67
C ARG A 226 16.61 -1.45 -10.81
N THR A 227 17.49 -1.96 -11.64
CA THR A 227 18.01 -1.22 -12.81
C THR A 227 16.88 -0.80 -13.73
N LYS A 228 16.01 -1.73 -14.14
CA LYS A 228 14.82 -1.45 -14.97
C LYS A 228 13.93 -0.37 -14.35
N ARG A 229 13.80 -0.38 -13.00
CA ARG A 229 12.99 0.60 -12.29
C ARG A 229 13.62 1.98 -12.31
N VAL A 230 14.91 2.08 -11.96
CA VAL A 230 15.67 3.33 -11.96
C VAL A 230 15.67 3.98 -13.35
N GLU A 231 15.82 3.18 -14.40
CA GLU A 231 15.81 3.67 -15.79
C GLU A 231 14.45 4.22 -16.22
N LYS A 232 13.34 3.59 -15.77
CA LYS A 232 12.00 3.88 -16.31
C LYS A 232 11.13 4.76 -15.42
N GLN A 233 11.34 4.79 -14.09
CA GLN A 233 10.46 5.49 -13.17
C GLN A 233 11.09 6.78 -12.63
N PRO A 234 10.29 7.84 -12.35
CA PRO A 234 10.76 9.14 -11.86
C PRO A 234 11.02 9.10 -10.34
N LEU A 235 11.97 8.26 -9.88
CA LEU A 235 12.22 8.02 -8.47
C LEU A 235 12.82 9.23 -7.72
N GLU A 236 13.28 10.22 -8.46
CA GLU A 236 13.82 11.48 -7.97
C GLU A 236 12.76 12.46 -7.43
N TYR A 237 11.48 12.22 -7.75
CA TYR A 237 10.37 13.07 -7.32
C TYR A 237 9.35 12.30 -6.48
N PRO A 238 8.72 12.98 -5.49
CA PRO A 238 7.58 12.43 -4.77
C PRO A 238 6.44 12.07 -5.72
N SER A 239 5.83 10.90 -5.53
CA SER A 239 4.67 10.43 -6.31
C SER A 239 3.91 9.34 -5.55
N ALA A 240 2.72 9.00 -6.01
CA ALA A 240 1.93 7.86 -5.54
C ALA A 240 2.00 6.66 -6.52
N GLY A 241 3.13 6.48 -7.22
CA GLY A 241 3.27 5.43 -8.23
C GLY A 241 2.55 5.75 -9.53
N SER A 242 2.07 4.72 -10.23
CA SER A 242 1.24 4.90 -11.42
C SER A 242 -0.10 5.56 -11.07
N THR A 243 -0.41 6.67 -11.71
CA THR A 243 -1.60 7.45 -11.38
C THR A 243 -2.89 6.80 -11.92
N PHE A 244 -2.78 6.06 -13.02
CA PHE A 244 -3.92 5.42 -13.69
C PHE A 244 -3.73 3.92 -13.80
N LYS A 245 -4.83 3.18 -13.67
CA LYS A 245 -4.90 1.76 -13.98
C LYS A 245 -4.57 1.51 -15.45
N ARG A 246 -4.12 0.31 -15.75
CA ARG A 246 -3.91 -0.10 -17.14
C ARG A 246 -5.26 -0.35 -17.82
N PRO A 247 -5.63 0.40 -18.88
CA PRO A 247 -6.85 0.13 -19.62
C PRO A 247 -6.71 -1.18 -20.41
N GLU A 248 -7.81 -1.85 -20.66
CA GLU A 248 -7.83 -3.05 -21.48
C GLU A 248 -7.28 -2.79 -22.89
N GLY A 249 -6.34 -3.60 -23.32
CA GLY A 249 -5.69 -3.47 -24.64
C GLY A 249 -4.69 -2.31 -24.76
N TYR A 250 -4.51 -1.47 -23.74
CA TYR A 250 -3.67 -0.27 -23.80
C TYR A 250 -2.69 -0.17 -22.63
N PHE A 251 -1.80 0.83 -22.72
CA PHE A 251 -0.93 1.28 -21.64
C PHE A 251 -1.23 2.74 -21.35
N ALA A 252 -1.69 3.06 -20.12
CA ALA A 252 -2.05 4.43 -19.73
C ALA A 252 -0.92 5.43 -20.02
N GLY A 253 0.31 5.13 -19.62
CA GLY A 253 1.47 6.00 -19.86
C GLY A 253 1.75 6.26 -21.34
N LYS A 254 1.48 5.28 -22.24
CA LYS A 254 1.64 5.47 -23.68
C LYS A 254 0.54 6.37 -24.23
N LEU A 255 -0.71 6.16 -23.85
CA LEU A 255 -1.83 7.03 -24.28
C LEU A 255 -1.59 8.49 -23.86
N ILE A 256 -1.14 8.72 -22.61
CA ILE A 256 -0.84 10.05 -22.09
C ILE A 256 0.32 10.69 -22.86
N MET A 257 1.34 9.92 -23.19
CA MET A 257 2.46 10.38 -24.03
C MET A 257 2.02 10.74 -25.43
N ASP A 258 1.24 9.87 -26.09
CA ASP A 258 0.75 10.06 -27.46
C ASP A 258 -0.27 11.21 -27.53
N ALA A 259 -0.96 11.51 -26.41
CA ALA A 259 -1.81 12.69 -26.25
C ALA A 259 -1.03 14.02 -26.18
N GLY A 260 0.30 13.98 -26.16
CA GLY A 260 1.15 15.18 -26.05
C GLY A 260 1.26 15.73 -24.62
N LEU A 261 0.86 14.96 -23.60
CA LEU A 261 0.80 15.42 -22.20
C LEU A 261 2.09 15.15 -21.40
N ARG A 262 3.18 14.69 -22.02
CA ARG A 262 4.48 14.56 -21.36
C ARG A 262 4.92 15.91 -20.78
N GLY A 263 5.15 15.98 -19.47
CA GLY A 263 5.57 17.21 -18.78
C GLY A 263 4.45 18.24 -18.59
N TYR A 264 3.19 17.90 -18.94
CA TYR A 264 2.04 18.76 -18.64
C TYR A 264 1.93 19.00 -17.12
N SER A 265 1.69 20.25 -16.72
CA SER A 265 1.69 20.66 -15.31
C SER A 265 0.46 21.48 -14.96
N VAL A 266 0.00 21.30 -13.71
CA VAL A 266 -0.96 22.16 -13.02
C VAL A 266 -0.33 22.50 -11.67
N GLY A 267 -0.05 23.76 -11.42
CA GLY A 267 0.80 24.14 -10.28
C GLY A 267 2.12 23.36 -10.29
N ASP A 268 2.49 22.79 -9.15
CA ASP A 268 3.67 21.94 -9.01
C ASP A 268 3.41 20.44 -9.27
N ALA A 269 2.17 20.05 -9.60
CA ALA A 269 1.86 18.71 -10.08
C ALA A 269 2.22 18.58 -11.56
N GLN A 270 2.94 17.52 -11.95
CA GLN A 270 3.40 17.32 -13.32
C GLN A 270 3.28 15.88 -13.79
N VAL A 271 2.81 15.66 -15.03
CA VAL A 271 2.99 14.39 -15.73
C VAL A 271 4.48 14.17 -15.94
N SER A 272 5.02 13.09 -15.39
CA SER A 272 6.46 12.85 -15.44
C SER A 272 7.00 12.81 -16.87
N GLN A 273 8.10 13.49 -17.09
CA GLN A 273 8.81 13.47 -18.38
C GLN A 273 9.47 12.10 -18.65
N LYS A 274 9.78 11.35 -17.60
CA LYS A 274 10.43 10.04 -17.68
C LYS A 274 9.43 8.92 -17.94
N HIS A 275 8.27 8.96 -17.28
CA HIS A 275 7.20 7.96 -17.39
C HIS A 275 5.83 8.62 -17.29
N CYS A 276 5.14 8.82 -18.42
CA CYS A 276 3.88 9.58 -18.46
C CYS A 276 2.71 8.95 -17.67
N GLY A 277 2.83 7.70 -17.20
CA GLY A 277 1.86 7.09 -16.28
C GLY A 277 1.97 7.60 -14.83
N PHE A 278 3.00 8.39 -14.51
CA PHE A 278 3.23 8.96 -13.18
C PHE A 278 2.92 10.45 -13.19
N VAL A 279 2.21 10.90 -12.16
CA VAL A 279 2.16 12.31 -11.75
C VAL A 279 3.13 12.49 -10.60
N VAL A 280 3.97 13.48 -10.69
CA VAL A 280 5.01 13.80 -9.69
C VAL A 280 4.76 15.16 -9.06
N ASN A 281 5.17 15.31 -7.81
CA ASN A 281 5.21 16.59 -7.12
C ASN A 281 6.59 17.23 -7.33
N LYS A 282 6.64 18.35 -8.03
CA LYS A 282 7.88 19.08 -8.35
C LYS A 282 8.32 20.04 -7.25
N GLY A 283 7.47 20.27 -6.25
CA GLY A 283 7.74 21.20 -5.16
C GLY A 283 6.65 21.14 -4.10
N GLU A 284 5.72 22.07 -4.12
CA GLU A 284 4.62 22.20 -3.16
C GLU A 284 3.24 22.00 -3.84
N ALA A 285 3.11 20.93 -4.67
CA ALA A 285 1.84 20.61 -5.31
C ALA A 285 0.74 20.37 -4.27
N THR A 286 -0.46 20.88 -4.55
CA THR A 286 -1.67 20.64 -3.76
C THR A 286 -2.44 19.43 -4.27
N ALA A 287 -3.34 18.89 -3.46
CA ALA A 287 -4.25 17.85 -3.93
C ALA A 287 -5.20 18.36 -5.03
N ALA A 288 -5.59 19.63 -4.97
CA ALA A 288 -6.37 20.28 -6.00
C ALA A 288 -5.63 20.36 -7.34
N ASP A 289 -4.32 20.65 -7.35
CA ASP A 289 -3.50 20.62 -8.57
C ASP A 289 -3.49 19.23 -9.20
N VAL A 290 -3.27 18.18 -8.38
CA VAL A 290 -3.24 16.79 -8.87
C VAL A 290 -4.59 16.36 -9.42
N LEU A 291 -5.70 16.70 -8.75
CA LEU A 291 -7.06 16.39 -9.23
C LEU A 291 -7.36 17.06 -10.57
N THR A 292 -7.00 18.34 -10.70
CA THR A 292 -7.17 19.09 -11.95
C THR A 292 -6.36 18.43 -13.06
N LEU A 293 -5.10 18.12 -12.80
CA LEU A 293 -4.22 17.44 -13.76
C LEU A 293 -4.77 16.06 -14.18
N ILE A 294 -5.26 15.26 -13.22
CA ILE A 294 -5.88 13.95 -13.51
C ILE A 294 -7.08 14.13 -14.44
N LYS A 295 -7.94 15.11 -14.17
CA LYS A 295 -9.12 15.41 -14.99
C LYS A 295 -8.74 15.83 -16.41
N ASP A 296 -7.79 16.75 -16.56
CA ASP A 296 -7.31 17.21 -17.86
C ASP A 296 -6.72 16.05 -18.70
N VAL A 297 -5.95 15.16 -18.04
CA VAL A 297 -5.42 13.94 -18.67
C VAL A 297 -6.53 13.02 -19.14
N GLN A 298 -7.53 12.76 -18.27
CA GLN A 298 -8.68 11.90 -18.59
C GLN A 298 -9.48 12.45 -19.78
N GLU A 299 -9.81 13.75 -19.77
CA GLU A 299 -10.57 14.40 -20.84
C GLU A 299 -9.81 14.41 -22.18
N THR A 300 -8.50 14.69 -22.14
CA THR A 300 -7.67 14.73 -23.34
C THR A 300 -7.52 13.34 -23.96
N VAL A 301 -7.22 12.31 -23.15
CA VAL A 301 -7.08 10.93 -23.65
C VAL A 301 -8.42 10.40 -24.17
N LEU A 302 -9.53 10.66 -23.46
CA LEU A 302 -10.86 10.26 -23.92
C LEU A 302 -11.21 10.92 -25.26
N LYS A 303 -10.95 12.22 -25.41
CA LYS A 303 -11.22 12.97 -26.64
C LYS A 303 -10.40 12.48 -27.83
N GLN A 304 -9.13 12.14 -27.62
CA GLN A 304 -8.23 11.77 -28.73
C GLN A 304 -8.32 10.29 -29.11
N PHE A 305 -8.52 9.41 -28.12
CA PHE A 305 -8.42 7.95 -28.33
C PHE A 305 -9.70 7.17 -27.99
N GLY A 306 -10.73 7.84 -27.43
CA GLY A 306 -11.96 7.16 -26.99
C GLY A 306 -11.76 6.25 -25.77
N VAL A 307 -10.60 6.31 -25.09
CA VAL A 307 -10.26 5.46 -23.95
C VAL A 307 -10.45 6.23 -22.66
N LYS A 308 -11.27 5.69 -21.74
CA LYS A 308 -11.47 6.25 -20.41
C LYS A 308 -10.36 5.75 -19.47
N LEU A 309 -9.57 6.66 -18.92
CA LEU A 309 -8.58 6.34 -17.90
C LEU A 309 -9.23 6.33 -16.51
N GLU A 310 -8.93 5.31 -15.71
CA GLU A 310 -9.36 5.22 -14.31
C GLU A 310 -8.17 5.46 -13.38
N PRO A 311 -8.30 6.33 -12.35
CA PRO A 311 -7.24 6.52 -11.36
C PRO A 311 -6.94 5.21 -10.61
N GLU A 312 -5.65 4.90 -10.42
CA GLU A 312 -5.17 3.85 -9.53
C GLU A 312 -4.89 4.41 -8.13
N VAL A 313 -4.43 5.66 -8.07
CA VAL A 313 -4.21 6.37 -6.81
C VAL A 313 -5.52 6.49 -6.03
N LYS A 314 -5.47 6.14 -4.74
CA LYS A 314 -6.63 6.25 -3.84
C LYS A 314 -6.72 7.66 -3.27
N MET A 315 -7.86 8.30 -3.49
CA MET A 315 -8.17 9.65 -2.99
C MET A 315 -8.88 9.51 -1.66
N ILE A 316 -8.38 10.13 -0.60
CA ILE A 316 -8.94 10.08 0.74
C ILE A 316 -8.96 11.46 1.38
N GLY A 317 -9.86 11.66 2.34
CA GLY A 317 -10.03 12.93 3.03
C GLY A 317 -10.89 13.94 2.23
N GLU A 318 -10.80 15.22 2.63
CA GLU A 318 -11.59 16.32 2.08
C GLU A 318 -10.73 17.15 1.11
N PHE A 319 -11.28 17.38 -0.09
CA PHE A 319 -10.62 18.11 -1.18
C PHE A 319 -11.10 19.54 -1.30
#